data_7e26ff4e68fc41233a05b70564be007d
#
_entry.id   7e26ff4e68fc41233a05b70564be007d
#
_cell.length_a   1.000
_cell.length_b   1.000
_cell.length_c   1.000
_cell.angle_alpha   90.00
_cell.angle_beta   90.00
_cell.angle_gamma   90.00
#
_symmetry.space_group_name_H-M   'P 1'
#
loop_
_entity.id
_entity.type
_entity.pdbx_description
1 polymer ?
#
loop_
_entity_poly.entity_id
_entity_poly.type
_entity_poly.pdbx_seq_one_letter_code
_entity_poly.pdbx_strand_id
1 'polypeptide(L)'
;YPMAGMTSHQVKVGIYNPATGKSIYLDAGDPTDRYFTNISWAPDEKSLYLIEVDRDQNHAKLCQYNAETGKLTKVLYEETHPKYVEPQNPIIFLPWDTSKFIYQSQRDGYNHLYLFDTKASIYGDLQEGTGGAQYRESVKVKQLTKGNWLVKNILGFNAKRKEVIFTAIEGLRSGHFAVNVNNGKM
;
A
#
# COMPACT_ATOMS: atom_id res chain seq x y z
N TYR A 1 -3.10 19.50 -11.40
CA TYR A 1 -4.06 19.41 -10.28
C TYR A 1 -5.22 20.39 -10.57
N PRO A 2 -6.48 19.94 -10.60
CA PRO A 2 -7.59 20.86 -10.83
C PRO A 2 -7.73 21.85 -9.66
N MET A 3 -8.14 23.07 -9.96
CA MET A 3 -8.45 24.04 -8.92
C MET A 3 -9.71 23.61 -8.13
N ALA A 4 -9.87 24.16 -6.93
CA ALA A 4 -11.06 23.87 -6.12
C ALA A 4 -12.36 24.12 -6.92
N GLY A 5 -13.28 23.17 -6.88
CA GLY A 5 -14.54 23.20 -7.63
C GLY A 5 -14.47 22.81 -9.11
N MET A 6 -13.27 22.57 -9.66
CA MET A 6 -13.12 22.07 -11.03
C MET A 6 -13.23 20.54 -11.09
N THR A 7 -13.65 20.03 -12.26
CA THR A 7 -13.71 18.60 -12.53
C THR A 7 -12.32 17.98 -12.49
N SER A 8 -12.18 16.84 -11.81
CA SER A 8 -10.94 16.04 -11.80
C SER A 8 -10.66 15.43 -13.17
N HIS A 9 -9.38 15.18 -13.46
CA HIS A 9 -8.98 14.39 -14.61
C HIS A 9 -9.49 12.95 -14.45
N GLN A 10 -10.10 12.42 -15.50
CA GLN A 10 -10.48 11.01 -15.58
C GLN A 10 -9.32 10.21 -16.15
N VAL A 11 -8.49 9.65 -15.26
CA VAL A 11 -7.32 8.86 -15.66
C VAL A 11 -7.61 7.36 -15.62
N LYS A 12 -6.92 6.62 -16.49
CA LYS A 12 -6.95 5.15 -16.51
C LYS A 12 -5.52 4.63 -16.40
N VAL A 13 -5.34 3.51 -15.70
CA VAL A 13 -4.07 2.79 -15.67
C VAL A 13 -4.07 1.74 -16.75
N GLY A 14 -3.04 1.76 -17.60
CA GLY A 14 -2.84 0.80 -18.67
C GLY A 14 -1.58 -0.02 -18.49
N ILE A 15 -1.59 -1.25 -18.98
CA ILE A 15 -0.47 -2.17 -19.05
C ILE A 15 -0.12 -2.39 -20.51
N TYR A 16 1.12 -2.07 -20.89
CA TYR A 16 1.64 -2.30 -22.24
C TYR A 16 2.55 -3.52 -22.27
N ASN A 17 2.28 -4.44 -23.19
CA ASN A 17 3.14 -5.60 -23.43
C ASN A 17 4.05 -5.34 -24.65
N PRO A 18 5.35 -5.11 -24.48
CA PRO A 18 6.26 -4.77 -25.57
C PRO A 18 6.48 -5.93 -26.55
N ALA A 19 6.32 -7.19 -26.12
CA ALA A 19 6.50 -8.35 -26.98
C ALA A 19 5.35 -8.52 -28.00
N THR A 20 4.13 -8.09 -27.64
CA THR A 20 2.95 -8.20 -28.50
C THR A 20 2.48 -6.87 -29.07
N GLY A 21 3.00 -5.73 -28.56
CA GLY A 21 2.56 -4.38 -28.91
C GLY A 21 1.15 -4.05 -28.41
N LYS A 22 0.55 -4.87 -27.53
CA LYS A 22 -0.82 -4.68 -27.04
C LYS A 22 -0.84 -3.94 -25.71
N SER A 23 -1.87 -3.10 -25.55
CA SER A 23 -2.19 -2.47 -24.27
C SER A 23 -3.53 -2.97 -23.77
N ILE A 24 -3.64 -3.16 -22.47
CA ILE A 24 -4.90 -3.36 -21.75
C ILE A 24 -5.06 -2.26 -20.71
N TYR A 25 -6.29 -1.93 -20.36
CA TYR A 25 -6.59 -1.00 -19.27
C TYR A 25 -7.19 -1.75 -18.09
N LEU A 26 -6.88 -1.29 -16.88
CA LEU A 26 -7.49 -1.85 -15.68
C LEU A 26 -9.00 -1.54 -15.67
N ASP A 27 -9.79 -2.57 -15.36
CA ASP A 27 -11.24 -2.47 -15.15
C ASP A 27 -11.49 -1.99 -13.70
N ALA A 28 -11.15 -0.74 -13.47
CA ALA A 28 -11.27 -0.10 -12.16
C ALA A 28 -12.63 0.59 -11.96
N GLY A 29 -13.54 0.48 -12.92
CA GLY A 29 -14.84 1.16 -12.91
C GLY A 29 -14.76 2.64 -13.24
N ASP A 30 -15.69 3.45 -12.72
CA ASP A 30 -15.77 4.88 -13.00
C ASP A 30 -14.53 5.62 -12.46
N PRO A 31 -13.72 6.28 -13.33
CA PRO A 31 -12.54 7.03 -12.91
C PRO A 31 -12.85 8.41 -12.33
N THR A 32 -14.14 8.80 -12.24
CA THR A 32 -14.55 10.11 -11.74
C THR A 32 -14.23 10.22 -10.24
N ASP A 33 -13.65 11.35 -9.87
CA ASP A 33 -13.38 11.75 -8.48
C ASP A 33 -12.55 10.72 -7.67
N ARG A 34 -11.56 10.11 -8.34
CA ARG A 34 -10.57 9.27 -7.66
C ARG A 34 -9.20 9.29 -8.32
N TYR A 35 -8.21 8.87 -7.56
CA TYR A 35 -6.81 8.82 -7.95
C TYR A 35 -6.29 7.38 -7.88
N PHE A 36 -5.38 7.06 -8.79
CA PHE A 36 -4.62 5.81 -8.80
C PHE A 36 -3.15 6.14 -8.52
N THR A 37 -2.60 5.58 -7.45
CA THR A 37 -1.25 5.88 -6.99
C THR A 37 -0.52 4.63 -6.51
N ASN A 38 0.79 4.75 -6.25
CA ASN A 38 1.61 3.74 -5.62
C ASN A 38 1.55 2.37 -6.33
N ILE A 39 1.77 2.39 -7.64
CA ILE A 39 1.73 1.19 -8.49
C ILE A 39 2.93 0.29 -8.19
N SER A 40 2.68 -1.01 -8.01
CA SER A 40 3.69 -2.05 -7.83
C SER A 40 3.35 -3.30 -8.64
N TRP A 41 4.35 -3.87 -9.28
CA TRP A 41 4.25 -5.19 -9.89
C TRP A 41 4.43 -6.31 -8.86
N ALA A 42 3.65 -7.38 -8.99
CA ALA A 42 4.02 -8.64 -8.35
C ALA A 42 5.31 -9.18 -8.96
N PRO A 43 6.16 -9.88 -8.18
CA PRO A 43 7.41 -10.44 -8.69
C PRO A 43 7.26 -11.48 -9.82
N ASP A 44 6.08 -12.06 -9.97
CA ASP A 44 5.73 -13.01 -11.04
C ASP A 44 5.12 -12.33 -12.28
N GLU A 45 5.00 -11.00 -12.27
CA GLU A 45 4.43 -10.15 -13.32
C GLU A 45 2.95 -10.46 -13.68
N LYS A 46 2.26 -11.29 -12.88
CA LYS A 46 0.87 -11.70 -13.12
C LYS A 46 -0.15 -10.77 -12.47
N SER A 47 0.28 -9.95 -11.55
CA SER A 47 -0.59 -9.01 -10.85
C SER A 47 0.03 -7.62 -10.74
N LEU A 48 -0.81 -6.61 -10.85
CA LEU A 48 -0.50 -5.23 -10.57
C LEU A 48 -1.22 -4.81 -9.29
N TYR A 49 -0.50 -4.17 -8.38
CA TYR A 49 -1.04 -3.58 -7.17
C TYR A 49 -1.00 -2.08 -7.27
N LEU A 50 -2.06 -1.43 -6.81
CA LEU A 50 -2.11 0.03 -6.71
C LEU A 50 -3.02 0.44 -5.57
N ILE A 51 -2.91 1.71 -5.17
CA ILE A 51 -3.79 2.31 -4.19
C ILE A 51 -4.76 3.24 -4.92
N GLU A 52 -6.04 3.00 -4.72
CA GLU A 52 -7.11 3.90 -5.13
C GLU A 52 -7.41 4.84 -3.96
N VAL A 53 -7.48 6.14 -4.23
CA VAL A 53 -7.82 7.17 -3.26
C VAL A 53 -8.97 7.99 -3.82
N ASP A 54 -9.98 8.28 -3.03
CA ASP A 54 -11.07 9.17 -3.43
C ASP A 54 -10.60 10.63 -3.56
N ARG A 55 -11.43 11.47 -4.17
CA ARG A 55 -11.10 12.89 -4.38
C ARG A 55 -10.96 13.66 -3.07
N ASP A 56 -11.74 13.31 -2.05
CA ASP A 56 -11.69 13.93 -0.74
C ASP A 56 -10.43 13.53 0.04
N GLN A 57 -9.67 12.54 -0.50
CA GLN A 57 -8.42 12.02 0.06
C GLN A 57 -8.58 11.52 1.50
N ASN A 58 -9.73 10.97 1.81
CA ASN A 58 -10.03 10.44 3.13
C ASN A 58 -10.41 8.95 3.13
N HIS A 59 -10.38 8.31 1.95
CA HIS A 59 -10.64 6.90 1.74
C HIS A 59 -9.64 6.31 0.75
N ALA A 60 -8.91 5.27 1.16
CA ALA A 60 -7.92 4.59 0.36
C ALA A 60 -8.13 3.07 0.34
N LYS A 61 -7.88 2.43 -0.80
CA LYS A 61 -7.97 0.98 -1.02
C LYS A 61 -6.71 0.45 -1.68
N LEU A 62 -6.09 -0.58 -1.11
CA LEU A 62 -5.04 -1.35 -1.76
C LEU A 62 -5.68 -2.45 -2.62
N CYS A 63 -5.60 -2.30 -3.92
CA CYS A 63 -6.22 -3.15 -4.91
C CYS A 63 -5.20 -4.03 -5.64
N GLN A 64 -5.58 -5.27 -5.94
CA GLN A 64 -4.85 -6.19 -6.81
C GLN A 64 -5.61 -6.41 -8.11
N TYR A 65 -4.94 -6.21 -9.23
CA TYR A 65 -5.47 -6.44 -10.58
C TYR A 65 -4.71 -7.56 -11.28
N ASN A 66 -5.43 -8.36 -12.07
CA ASN A 66 -4.81 -9.33 -12.97
C ASN A 66 -4.14 -8.60 -14.13
N ALA A 67 -2.84 -8.83 -14.35
CA ALA A 67 -2.04 -8.10 -15.33
C ALA A 67 -2.34 -8.48 -16.79
N GLU A 68 -2.97 -9.65 -17.03
CA GLU A 68 -3.32 -10.11 -18.37
C GLU A 68 -4.71 -9.63 -18.80
N THR A 69 -5.66 -9.56 -17.86
CA THR A 69 -7.06 -9.24 -18.15
C THR A 69 -7.48 -7.84 -17.74
N GLY A 70 -6.68 -7.17 -16.90
CA GLY A 70 -7.02 -5.87 -16.31
C GLY A 70 -8.09 -5.92 -15.20
N LYS A 71 -8.63 -7.10 -14.88
CA LYS A 71 -9.73 -7.22 -13.91
C LYS A 71 -9.26 -7.10 -12.48
N LEU A 72 -10.05 -6.42 -11.65
CA LEU A 72 -9.86 -6.39 -10.20
C LEU A 72 -10.01 -7.81 -9.65
N THR A 73 -8.96 -8.29 -8.96
CA THR A 73 -8.94 -9.61 -8.34
C THR A 73 -9.43 -9.54 -6.90
N LYS A 74 -8.94 -8.56 -6.14
CA LYS A 74 -9.36 -8.33 -4.75
C LYS A 74 -8.91 -6.97 -4.24
N VAL A 75 -9.50 -6.56 -3.12
CA VAL A 75 -9.03 -5.49 -2.26
C VAL A 75 -8.39 -6.14 -1.03
N LEU A 76 -7.16 -5.72 -0.68
CA LEU A 76 -6.40 -6.30 0.43
C LEU A 76 -6.49 -5.48 1.71
N TYR A 77 -6.72 -4.19 1.55
CA TYR A 77 -6.76 -3.22 2.64
C TYR A 77 -7.63 -2.04 2.24
N GLU A 78 -8.37 -1.53 3.20
CA GLU A 78 -9.19 -0.33 3.06
C GLU A 78 -9.03 0.53 4.32
N GLU A 79 -8.89 1.83 4.14
CA GLU A 79 -8.71 2.78 5.24
C GLU A 79 -9.51 4.06 4.97
N THR A 80 -10.18 4.55 5.99
CA THR A 80 -10.82 5.87 6.00
C THR A 80 -10.33 6.68 7.19
N HIS A 81 -10.30 8.01 7.04
CA HIS A 81 -9.93 8.91 8.13
C HIS A 81 -10.77 10.21 8.05
N PRO A 82 -11.24 10.78 9.17
CA PRO A 82 -12.07 12.00 9.16
C PRO A 82 -11.39 13.22 8.55
N LYS A 83 -10.05 13.24 8.49
CA LYS A 83 -9.27 14.35 7.92
C LYS A 83 -8.69 13.99 6.56
N TYR A 84 -7.79 13.01 6.51
CA TYR A 84 -7.15 12.57 5.27
C TYR A 84 -6.45 11.21 5.46
N VAL A 85 -6.31 10.49 4.35
CA VAL A 85 -5.45 9.30 4.20
C VAL A 85 -4.40 9.61 3.14
N GLU A 86 -3.13 9.44 3.46
CA GLU A 86 -2.01 9.77 2.57
C GLU A 86 -1.09 8.55 2.36
N PRO A 87 -1.40 7.66 1.41
CA PRO A 87 -0.51 6.55 1.06
C PRO A 87 0.73 7.08 0.36
N GLN A 88 1.88 7.07 1.04
CA GLN A 88 3.10 7.71 0.54
C GLN A 88 3.97 6.80 -0.33
N ASN A 89 3.87 5.49 -0.16
CA ASN A 89 4.79 4.54 -0.78
C ASN A 89 4.05 3.34 -1.38
N PRO A 90 4.55 2.83 -2.53
CA PRO A 90 4.07 1.57 -3.06
C PRO A 90 4.42 0.40 -2.12
N ILE A 91 3.70 -0.72 -2.26
CA ILE A 91 4.04 -1.95 -1.56
C ILE A 91 5.38 -2.50 -2.06
N ILE A 92 6.14 -3.16 -1.19
CA ILE A 92 7.42 -3.77 -1.54
C ILE A 92 7.42 -5.24 -1.14
N PHE A 93 7.53 -6.14 -2.12
CA PHE A 93 7.56 -7.58 -1.88
C PHE A 93 8.84 -8.02 -1.17
N LEU A 94 8.72 -9.04 -0.30
CA LEU A 94 9.88 -9.64 0.33
C LEU A 94 10.66 -10.46 -0.70
N PRO A 95 11.99 -10.26 -0.84
CA PRO A 95 12.77 -10.97 -1.86
C PRO A 95 12.94 -12.47 -1.61
N TRP A 96 12.62 -12.97 -0.41
CA TRP A 96 12.68 -14.39 -0.04
C TRP A 96 11.31 -15.05 0.12
N ASP A 97 10.22 -14.28 0.01
CA ASP A 97 8.84 -14.79 0.10
C ASP A 97 7.91 -13.85 -0.65
N THR A 98 7.75 -14.10 -1.93
CA THR A 98 6.94 -13.28 -2.86
C THR A 98 5.43 -13.38 -2.59
N SER A 99 5.00 -14.22 -1.64
CA SER A 99 3.63 -14.20 -1.12
C SER A 99 3.40 -13.12 -0.08
N LYS A 100 4.44 -12.36 0.31
CA LYS A 100 4.36 -11.33 1.33
C LYS A 100 4.98 -10.02 0.86
N PHE A 101 4.43 -8.92 1.37
CA PHE A 101 4.92 -7.58 1.08
C PHE A 101 4.83 -6.67 2.32
N ILE A 102 5.61 -5.61 2.29
CA ILE A 102 5.55 -4.52 3.27
C ILE A 102 4.63 -3.43 2.73
N TYR A 103 3.70 -3.00 3.56
CA TYR A 103 2.85 -1.83 3.37
C TYR A 103 3.15 -0.81 4.47
N GLN A 104 3.13 0.47 4.14
CA GLN A 104 3.28 1.57 5.09
C GLN A 104 1.92 2.22 5.33
N SER A 105 1.54 2.38 6.59
CA SER A 105 0.27 3.00 6.98
C SER A 105 0.43 3.87 8.21
N GLN A 106 -0.38 4.92 8.29
CA GLN A 106 -0.44 5.87 9.42
C GLN A 106 -1.61 5.57 10.36
N ARG A 107 -2.24 4.39 10.26
CA ARG A 107 -3.46 4.01 11.00
C ARG A 107 -3.35 4.12 12.52
N ASP A 108 -2.16 4.06 13.08
CA ASP A 108 -1.88 4.22 14.52
C ASP A 108 -1.30 5.59 14.89
N GLY A 109 -1.42 6.59 14.00
CA GLY A 109 -0.99 7.97 14.20
C GLY A 109 0.40 8.31 13.69
N TYR A 110 1.22 7.29 13.39
CA TYR A 110 2.56 7.43 12.80
C TYR A 110 2.72 6.46 11.63
N ASN A 111 3.57 6.83 10.67
CA ASN A 111 3.87 5.94 9.53
C ASN A 111 4.71 4.74 9.98
N HIS A 112 4.12 3.55 9.95
CA HIS A 112 4.75 2.30 10.37
C HIS A 112 4.71 1.23 9.30
N LEU A 113 5.52 0.18 9.49
CA LEU A 113 5.63 -0.98 8.61
C LEU A 113 4.66 -2.08 9.03
N TYR A 114 3.91 -2.58 8.06
CA TYR A 114 2.98 -3.69 8.19
C TYR A 114 3.33 -4.78 7.19
N LEU A 115 3.37 -6.03 7.65
CA LEU A 115 3.58 -7.20 6.81
C LEU A 115 2.23 -7.77 6.39
N PHE A 116 1.99 -7.79 5.09
CA PHE A 116 0.80 -8.35 4.46
C PHE A 116 1.11 -9.66 3.74
N ASP A 117 0.10 -10.52 3.60
CA ASP A 117 0.11 -11.71 2.75
C ASP A 117 -0.73 -11.42 1.49
N THR A 118 -0.28 -11.83 0.31
CA THR A 118 -1.01 -11.67 -0.95
C THR A 118 -2.36 -12.41 -0.97
N LYS A 119 -2.55 -13.39 -0.07
CA LYS A 119 -3.82 -14.09 0.11
C LYS A 119 -4.82 -13.31 0.96
N ALA A 120 -4.38 -12.18 1.52
CA ALA A 120 -5.24 -11.28 2.28
C ALA A 120 -6.42 -10.76 1.43
N SER A 121 -7.53 -10.46 2.06
CA SER A 121 -8.69 -9.77 1.49
C SER A 121 -9.42 -9.02 2.60
N ILE A 122 -10.21 -8.02 2.27
CA ILE A 122 -10.91 -7.11 3.22
C ILE A 122 -12.11 -7.75 3.94
N TYR A 123 -12.22 -9.04 4.04
CA TYR A 123 -13.34 -9.71 4.72
C TYR A 123 -13.24 -9.69 6.25
N GLY A 124 -12.38 -8.87 6.82
CA GLY A 124 -12.29 -8.64 8.26
C GLY A 124 -13.28 -7.58 8.75
N ASP A 125 -13.50 -7.56 10.07
CA ASP A 125 -14.30 -6.54 10.74
C ASP A 125 -13.64 -5.15 10.62
N LEU A 126 -14.48 -4.10 10.67
CA LEU A 126 -14.01 -2.74 10.75
C LEU A 126 -13.27 -2.54 12.09
N GLN A 127 -12.07 -2.04 12.02
CA GLN A 127 -11.21 -1.74 13.17
C GLN A 127 -11.02 -0.24 13.30
N GLU A 128 -10.77 0.22 14.51
CA GLU A 128 -10.49 1.62 14.80
C GLU A 128 -9.00 1.85 14.97
N GLY A 129 -8.50 2.90 14.33
CA GLY A 129 -7.14 3.41 14.47
C GLY A 129 -7.09 4.71 15.26
N THR A 130 -5.94 5.35 15.26
CA THR A 130 -5.73 6.62 15.95
C THR A 130 -6.37 7.79 15.21
N GLY A 131 -6.91 8.76 15.95
CA GLY A 131 -7.44 10.00 15.38
C GLY A 131 -8.75 9.84 14.60
N GLY A 132 -9.49 8.75 14.82
CA GLY A 132 -10.73 8.43 14.13
C GLY A 132 -10.54 7.69 12.81
N ALA A 133 -9.32 7.21 12.52
CA ALA A 133 -9.07 6.30 11.41
C ALA A 133 -9.91 5.03 11.57
N GLN A 134 -10.43 4.51 10.47
CA GLN A 134 -11.09 3.22 10.43
C GLN A 134 -10.48 2.41 9.28
N TYR A 135 -10.23 1.13 9.51
CA TYR A 135 -9.63 0.28 8.48
C TYR A 135 -10.18 -1.15 8.52
N ARG A 136 -10.10 -1.81 7.36
CA ARG A 136 -10.36 -3.23 7.20
C ARG A 136 -9.14 -3.89 6.61
N GLU A 137 -8.74 -4.99 7.20
CA GLU A 137 -7.62 -5.80 6.73
C GLU A 137 -7.90 -7.29 6.93
N SER A 138 -7.16 -8.12 6.26
CA SER A 138 -7.24 -9.56 6.50
C SER A 138 -6.58 -9.95 7.83
N VAL A 139 -7.00 -11.08 8.35
CA VAL A 139 -6.54 -11.68 9.63
C VAL A 139 -5.01 -11.95 9.67
N LYS A 140 -4.28 -11.79 8.57
CA LYS A 140 -2.85 -12.14 8.45
C LYS A 140 -1.91 -10.94 8.37
N VAL A 141 -2.38 -9.76 8.71
CA VAL A 141 -1.52 -8.57 8.77
C VAL A 141 -0.77 -8.55 10.11
N LYS A 142 0.51 -8.22 10.06
CA LYS A 142 1.36 -8.06 11.24
C LYS A 142 2.00 -6.69 11.24
N GLN A 143 1.76 -5.92 12.28
CA GLN A 143 2.52 -4.68 12.50
C GLN A 143 3.96 -5.01 12.90
N LEU A 144 4.93 -4.49 12.17
CA LEU A 144 6.36 -4.73 12.40
C LEU A 144 7.01 -3.65 13.26
N THR A 145 6.55 -2.41 13.11
CA THR A 145 7.10 -1.26 13.86
C THR A 145 5.97 -0.49 14.53
N LYS A 146 6.25 0.12 15.70
CA LYS A 146 5.29 0.90 16.47
C LYS A 146 6.00 1.91 17.37
N GLY A 147 5.31 2.95 17.81
CA GLY A 147 5.83 3.96 18.74
C GLY A 147 5.58 5.38 18.25
N ASN A 148 6.01 6.37 19.02
CA ASN A 148 5.83 7.80 18.74
C ASN A 148 6.91 8.34 17.79
N TRP A 149 7.17 7.64 16.70
CA TRP A 149 8.14 7.94 15.67
C TRP A 149 7.63 7.42 14.33
N LEU A 150 8.21 7.85 13.23
CA LEU A 150 7.76 7.45 11.90
C LEU A 150 8.88 6.79 11.08
N VAL A 151 8.50 5.80 10.27
CA VAL A 151 9.32 5.29 9.18
C VAL A 151 9.30 6.31 8.04
N LYS A 152 10.49 6.64 7.50
CA LYS A 152 10.61 7.54 6.36
C LYS A 152 10.73 6.77 5.05
N ASN A 153 11.79 5.97 4.93
CA ASN A 153 12.05 5.22 3.69
C ASN A 153 12.48 3.79 4.02
N ILE A 154 12.03 2.83 3.22
CA ILE A 154 12.61 1.49 3.18
C ILE A 154 13.86 1.56 2.28
N LEU A 155 15.01 1.16 2.82
CA LEU A 155 16.30 1.16 2.13
C LEU A 155 16.59 -0.17 1.43
N GLY A 156 16.00 -1.26 1.90
CA GLY A 156 16.18 -2.59 1.35
C GLY A 156 15.96 -3.70 2.37
N PHE A 157 16.53 -4.86 2.08
CA PHE A 157 16.32 -6.09 2.84
C PHE A 157 17.63 -6.83 3.13
N ASN A 158 17.70 -7.45 4.29
CA ASN A 158 18.67 -8.47 4.60
C ASN A 158 18.01 -9.85 4.52
N ALA A 159 18.13 -10.52 3.39
CA ALA A 159 17.46 -11.81 3.15
C ALA A 159 17.94 -12.91 4.10
N LYS A 160 19.22 -12.90 4.51
CA LYS A 160 19.80 -13.89 5.43
C LYS A 160 19.21 -13.76 6.84
N ARG A 161 19.04 -12.55 7.32
CA ARG A 161 18.49 -12.25 8.66
C ARG A 161 16.97 -12.07 8.66
N LYS A 162 16.34 -12.04 7.48
CA LYS A 162 14.91 -11.78 7.31
C LYS A 162 14.50 -10.40 7.86
N GLU A 163 15.28 -9.38 7.54
CA GLU A 163 15.09 -8.02 8.04
C GLU A 163 14.72 -7.05 6.92
N VAL A 164 13.88 -6.07 7.27
CA VAL A 164 13.65 -4.84 6.51
C VAL A 164 14.54 -3.77 7.09
N ILE A 165 15.33 -3.09 6.22
CA ILE A 165 16.22 -1.98 6.60
C ILE A 165 15.54 -0.68 6.19
N PHE A 166 15.43 0.28 7.10
CA PHE A 166 14.71 1.52 6.89
C PHE A 166 15.31 2.70 7.63
N THR A 167 14.93 3.91 7.24
CA THR A 167 15.18 5.14 8.00
C THR A 167 13.94 5.50 8.80
N ALA A 168 14.15 6.01 10.01
CA ALA A 168 13.09 6.50 10.88
C ALA A 168 13.45 7.86 11.46
N ILE A 169 12.41 8.62 11.86
CA ILE A 169 12.53 9.94 12.50
C ILE A 169 11.73 9.93 13.79
N GLU A 170 12.41 10.37 14.87
CA GLU A 170 11.83 10.65 16.18
C GLU A 170 12.19 12.07 16.60
N GLY A 171 11.21 12.97 16.61
CA GLY A 171 11.43 14.39 16.80
C GLY A 171 12.39 14.96 15.75
N LEU A 172 13.55 15.48 16.18
CA LEU A 172 14.60 16.03 15.29
C LEU A 172 15.71 15.03 14.95
N ARG A 173 15.61 13.79 15.43
CA ARG A 173 16.63 12.76 15.21
C ARG A 173 16.19 11.81 14.10
N SER A 174 17.11 11.49 13.21
CA SER A 174 16.94 10.45 12.20
C SER A 174 17.97 9.35 12.36
N GLY A 175 17.63 8.13 12.03
CA GLY A 175 18.52 6.97 12.13
C GLY A 175 18.18 5.87 11.13
N HIS A 176 19.10 4.89 11.06
CA HIS A 176 18.93 3.67 10.27
C HIS A 176 18.60 2.52 11.22
N PHE A 177 17.59 1.76 10.86
CA PHE A 177 17.08 0.66 11.68
C PHE A 177 16.84 -0.57 10.82
N ALA A 178 16.75 -1.71 11.47
CA ALA A 178 16.32 -2.96 10.83
C ALA A 178 15.29 -3.63 11.74
N VAL A 179 14.26 -4.24 11.13
CA VAL A 179 13.25 -5.02 11.84
C VAL A 179 13.15 -6.41 11.23
N ASN A 180 13.23 -7.43 12.07
CA ASN A 180 13.04 -8.82 11.64
C ASN A 180 11.55 -9.10 11.40
N VAL A 181 11.19 -9.56 10.20
CA VAL A 181 9.78 -9.75 9.79
C VAL A 181 9.09 -10.89 10.55
N ASN A 182 9.85 -11.87 11.05
CA ASN A 182 9.29 -13.04 11.72
C ASN A 182 8.92 -12.74 13.19
N ASN A 183 9.76 -11.99 13.90
CA ASN A 183 9.59 -11.76 15.35
C ASN A 183 9.39 -10.29 15.72
N GLY A 184 9.56 -9.34 14.79
CA GLY A 184 9.39 -7.90 15.03
C GLY A 184 10.49 -7.27 15.89
N LYS A 185 11.61 -7.96 16.12
CA LYS A 185 12.74 -7.38 16.85
C LYS A 185 13.47 -6.36 15.97
N MET A 186 13.71 -5.19 16.52
CA MET A 186 14.58 -4.13 15.99
C MET A 186 15.98 -4.22 16.57
#